data_c0e22bb563773c221a6d01f11f8c8a79
#
_entry.id   c0e22bb563773c221a6d01f11f8c8a79
#
_cell.length_a   1.000
_cell.length_b   1.000
_cell.length_c   1.000
_cell.angle_alpha   90.00
_cell.angle_beta   90.00
_cell.angle_gamma   90.00
#
_symmetry.space_group_name_H-M   'P 1'
#
loop_
_entity.id
_entity.type
_entity.pdbx_description
1 polymer ?
#
loop_
_entity_poly.entity_id
_entity_poly.type
_entity_poly.pdbx_seq_one_letter_code
_entity_poly.pdbx_strand_id
1 'polypeptide(L)'
;MPRIKKRGLDYFPLNTDFIYNRLVRRIMKREGDAALSVLIEVLSYIYSGEGYYVRADNLFYEDLSSNLYEKSSEDVKRIVALAVEYGVFDTGLFSRYGILTSAEIQQQYCFSTKRRKNLCLEPDYSLISCDQELSLSQSENNVNKFVGDLCANTDEKQPLEEVNGNAE
;
A
#
# COMPACT_ATOMS: atom_id res chain seq x y z
N MET A 1 -4.22 -34.89 -11.68
CA MET A 1 -3.73 -33.67 -12.29
C MET A 1 -3.06 -32.80 -11.24
N PRO A 2 -1.82 -32.36 -11.43
CA PRO A 2 -1.19 -31.47 -10.45
C PRO A 2 -1.99 -30.16 -10.39
N ARG A 3 -2.42 -29.78 -9.19
CA ARG A 3 -3.09 -28.49 -8.95
C ARG A 3 -2.09 -27.38 -9.28
N ILE A 4 -2.39 -26.56 -10.27
CA ILE A 4 -1.61 -25.36 -10.57
C ILE A 4 -1.63 -24.52 -9.28
N LYS A 5 -0.47 -24.30 -8.68
CA LYS A 5 -0.37 -23.47 -7.47
C LYS A 5 -0.67 -22.03 -7.84
N LYS A 6 -1.81 -21.53 -7.40
CA LYS A 6 -2.19 -20.13 -7.58
C LYS A 6 -1.18 -19.24 -6.84
N ARG A 7 -0.46 -18.38 -7.53
CA ARG A 7 0.48 -17.42 -6.95
C ARG A 7 -0.26 -16.24 -6.34
N GLY A 8 -1.22 -15.69 -7.05
CA GLY A 8 -1.99 -14.52 -6.65
C GLY A 8 -2.90 -14.75 -5.44
N LEU A 9 -3.46 -13.64 -4.98
CA LEU A 9 -4.43 -13.55 -3.88
C LEU A 9 -5.84 -13.38 -4.44
N ASP A 10 -6.85 -13.86 -3.73
CA ASP A 10 -8.27 -13.64 -4.05
C ASP A 10 -8.76 -12.29 -3.51
N TYR A 11 -8.07 -11.74 -2.52
CA TYR A 11 -8.29 -10.43 -1.93
C TYR A 11 -6.99 -9.91 -1.34
N PHE A 12 -6.86 -8.61 -1.23
CA PHE A 12 -5.74 -7.95 -0.55
C PHE A 12 -6.27 -6.86 0.38
N PRO A 13 -5.61 -6.63 1.52
CA PRO A 13 -5.98 -5.54 2.40
C PRO A 13 -5.52 -4.21 1.78
N LEU A 14 -6.42 -3.24 1.79
CA LEU A 14 -6.12 -1.86 1.47
C LEU A 14 -6.19 -1.05 2.76
N ASN A 15 -5.15 -0.30 3.08
CA ASN A 15 -5.11 0.53 4.27
C ASN A 15 -6.26 1.55 4.24
N THR A 16 -6.91 1.77 5.37
CA THR A 16 -8.03 2.71 5.48
C THR A 16 -7.64 4.16 5.18
N ASP A 17 -6.37 4.48 5.32
CA ASP A 17 -5.76 5.78 5.02
C ASP A 17 -5.15 5.88 3.61
N PHE A 18 -5.29 4.85 2.78
CA PHE A 18 -4.73 4.83 1.42
C PHE A 18 -5.10 6.06 0.61
N ILE A 19 -6.38 6.46 0.66
CA ILE A 19 -6.89 7.66 -0.02
C ILE A 19 -6.26 8.96 0.53
N TYR A 20 -5.82 8.95 1.77
CA TYR A 20 -5.17 10.10 2.42
C TYR A 20 -3.65 10.07 2.29
N ASN A 21 -3.09 8.98 1.76
CA ASN A 21 -1.66 8.88 1.52
C ASN A 21 -1.17 10.08 0.69
N ARG A 22 -0.09 10.71 1.15
CA ARG A 22 0.45 11.94 0.55
C ARG A 22 0.78 11.78 -0.94
N LEU A 23 1.32 10.63 -1.33
CA LEU A 23 1.71 10.35 -2.71
C LEU A 23 0.47 10.14 -3.58
N VAL A 24 -0.49 9.35 -3.12
CA VAL A 24 -1.77 9.12 -3.79
C VAL A 24 -2.51 10.44 -3.99
N ARG A 25 -2.62 11.26 -2.96
CA ARG A 25 -3.27 12.57 -3.07
C ARG A 25 -2.58 13.52 -4.02
N ARG A 26 -1.25 13.45 -4.12
CA ARG A 26 -0.48 14.26 -5.06
C ARG A 26 -0.81 13.89 -6.51
N ILE A 27 -0.96 12.59 -6.78
CA ILE A 27 -1.39 12.09 -8.09
C ILE A 27 -2.83 12.53 -8.40
N MET A 28 -3.74 12.34 -7.44
CA MET A 28 -5.14 12.75 -7.59
C MET A 28 -5.30 14.26 -7.84
N LYS A 29 -4.50 15.11 -7.21
CA LYS A 29 -4.52 16.55 -7.46
C LYS A 29 -4.12 16.91 -8.89
N ARG A 30 -3.30 16.08 -9.53
CA ARG A 30 -2.81 16.33 -10.90
C ARG A 30 -3.71 15.70 -11.96
N GLU A 31 -4.20 14.48 -11.72
CA GLU A 31 -4.90 13.65 -12.70
C GLU A 31 -6.39 13.47 -12.40
N GLY A 32 -6.87 14.02 -11.28
CA GLY A 32 -8.25 13.89 -10.83
C GLY A 32 -8.53 12.61 -10.04
N ASP A 33 -9.77 12.46 -9.59
CA ASP A 33 -10.20 11.35 -8.72
C ASP A 33 -10.12 9.98 -9.42
N ALA A 34 -10.21 9.95 -10.74
CA ALA A 34 -10.03 8.72 -11.52
C ALA A 34 -8.64 8.08 -11.33
N ALA A 35 -7.63 8.85 -10.93
CA ALA A 35 -6.31 8.33 -10.60
C ALA A 35 -6.36 7.30 -9.46
N LEU A 36 -7.26 7.48 -8.48
CA LEU A 36 -7.46 6.52 -7.40
C LEU A 36 -7.95 5.17 -7.94
N SER A 37 -8.93 5.19 -8.85
CA SER A 37 -9.43 3.97 -9.49
C SER A 37 -8.33 3.24 -10.26
N VAL A 38 -7.51 3.98 -11.01
CA VAL A 38 -6.34 3.40 -11.71
C VAL A 38 -5.39 2.73 -10.72
N LEU A 39 -5.04 3.38 -9.62
CA LEU A 39 -4.11 2.81 -8.63
C LEU A 39 -4.68 1.56 -7.96
N ILE A 40 -5.97 1.54 -7.63
CA ILE A 40 -6.63 0.36 -7.05
C ILE A 40 -6.64 -0.79 -8.06
N GLU A 41 -6.92 -0.50 -9.33
CA GLU A 41 -6.92 -1.51 -10.39
C GLU A 41 -5.52 -2.09 -10.61
N VAL A 42 -4.47 -1.25 -10.61
CA VAL A 42 -3.08 -1.72 -10.67
C VAL A 42 -2.76 -2.66 -9.51
N LEU A 43 -3.16 -2.31 -8.27
CA LEU A 43 -2.97 -3.18 -7.11
C LEU A 43 -3.73 -4.50 -7.27
N SER A 44 -4.94 -4.47 -7.81
CA SER A 44 -5.73 -5.67 -8.10
C SER A 44 -5.01 -6.59 -9.09
N TYR A 45 -4.44 -6.04 -10.16
CA TYR A 45 -3.63 -6.81 -11.12
C TYR A 45 -2.37 -7.41 -10.47
N ILE A 46 -1.66 -6.63 -9.66
CA ILE A 46 -0.47 -7.12 -8.94
C ILE A 46 -0.83 -8.31 -8.07
N TYR A 47 -1.80 -8.13 -7.17
CA TYR A 47 -2.12 -9.15 -6.17
C TYR A 47 -2.83 -10.37 -6.76
N SER A 48 -3.69 -10.21 -7.76
CA SER A 48 -4.38 -11.34 -8.40
C SER A 48 -3.48 -12.17 -9.33
N GLY A 49 -2.46 -11.56 -9.91
CA GLY A 49 -1.52 -12.18 -10.83
C GLY A 49 -0.38 -12.91 -10.09
N GLU A 50 0.83 -12.35 -10.18
CA GLU A 50 2.02 -12.90 -9.51
C GLU A 50 2.01 -12.68 -7.99
N GLY A 51 1.17 -11.77 -7.50
CA GLY A 51 0.93 -11.47 -6.10
C GLY A 51 1.77 -10.33 -5.55
N TYR A 52 2.91 -10.00 -6.14
CA TYR A 52 3.80 -8.96 -5.64
C TYR A 52 4.38 -8.04 -6.72
N TYR A 53 4.14 -8.32 -8.00
CA TYR A 53 4.48 -7.44 -9.12
C TYR A 53 3.56 -7.67 -10.31
N VAL A 54 3.58 -6.73 -11.25
CA VAL A 54 2.98 -6.86 -12.58
C VAL A 54 3.91 -6.24 -13.61
N ARG A 55 3.96 -6.78 -14.83
CA ARG A 55 4.68 -6.17 -15.95
C ARG A 55 3.83 -5.06 -16.55
N ALA A 56 4.44 -3.89 -16.69
CA ALA A 56 3.80 -2.70 -17.25
C ALA A 56 4.07 -2.61 -18.75
N ASP A 57 3.54 -3.56 -19.51
CA ASP A 57 3.61 -3.58 -20.96
C ASP A 57 2.37 -2.91 -21.61
N ASN A 58 2.36 -2.80 -22.93
CA ASN A 58 1.24 -2.16 -23.62
C ASN A 58 -0.08 -2.89 -23.41
N LEU A 59 -0.05 -4.23 -23.39
CA LEU A 59 -1.25 -5.05 -23.17
C LEU A 59 -1.84 -4.76 -21.78
N PHE A 60 -0.99 -4.66 -20.76
CA PHE A 60 -1.42 -4.29 -19.41
C PHE A 60 -2.15 -2.94 -19.38
N TYR A 61 -1.63 -1.92 -20.07
CA TYR A 61 -2.28 -0.60 -20.12
C TYR A 61 -3.60 -0.62 -20.90
N GLU A 62 -3.69 -1.41 -21.96
CA GLU A 62 -4.92 -1.60 -22.74
C GLU A 62 -5.97 -2.32 -21.90
N ASP A 63 -5.62 -3.41 -21.25
CA ASP A 63 -6.51 -4.16 -20.37
C ASP A 63 -7.03 -3.28 -19.23
N LEU A 64 -6.14 -2.53 -18.58
CA LEU A 64 -6.51 -1.63 -17.50
C LEU A 64 -7.50 -0.56 -17.98
N SER A 65 -7.23 0.06 -19.12
CA SER A 65 -8.10 1.10 -19.67
C SER A 65 -9.48 0.57 -20.05
N SER A 66 -9.57 -0.69 -20.50
CA SER A 66 -10.85 -1.32 -20.85
C SER A 66 -11.79 -1.51 -19.65
N ASN A 67 -11.22 -1.62 -18.44
CA ASN A 67 -11.97 -1.75 -17.19
C ASN A 67 -12.38 -0.41 -16.57
N LEU A 68 -11.85 0.70 -17.10
CA LEU A 68 -12.06 2.04 -16.54
C LEU A 68 -12.93 2.88 -17.46
N TYR A 69 -13.90 3.58 -16.88
CA TYR A 69 -14.72 4.54 -17.62
C TYR A 69 -13.90 5.79 -17.97
N GLU A 70 -14.03 6.26 -19.21
CA GLU A 70 -13.48 7.54 -19.69
C GLU A 70 -11.95 7.67 -19.55
N LYS A 71 -11.20 6.56 -19.48
CA LYS A 71 -9.73 6.58 -19.43
C LYS A 71 -9.16 5.78 -20.58
N SER A 72 -8.33 6.45 -21.37
CA SER A 72 -7.55 5.80 -22.42
C SER A 72 -6.32 5.09 -21.83
N SER A 73 -5.72 4.20 -22.60
CA SER A 73 -4.46 3.54 -22.22
C SER A 73 -3.33 4.56 -21.98
N GLU A 74 -3.33 5.68 -22.71
CA GLU A 74 -2.36 6.77 -22.51
C GLU A 74 -2.59 7.52 -21.19
N ASP A 75 -3.85 7.71 -20.76
CA ASP A 75 -4.16 8.30 -19.45
C ASP A 75 -3.69 7.40 -18.33
N VAL A 76 -3.96 6.09 -18.45
CA VAL A 76 -3.50 5.09 -17.47
C VAL A 76 -1.98 5.08 -17.39
N LYS A 77 -1.30 5.07 -18.53
CA LYS A 77 0.16 5.09 -18.62
C LYS A 77 0.76 6.34 -17.95
N ARG A 78 0.14 7.50 -18.17
CA ARG A 78 0.55 8.76 -17.54
C ARG A 78 0.39 8.71 -16.02
N ILE A 79 -0.74 8.19 -15.51
CA ILE A 79 -1.00 8.05 -14.07
C ILE A 79 -0.01 7.07 -13.43
N VAL A 80 0.27 5.94 -14.08
CA VAL A 80 1.24 4.94 -13.62
C VAL A 80 2.66 5.54 -13.61
N ALA A 81 3.03 6.29 -14.65
CA ALA A 81 4.34 6.97 -14.69
C ALA A 81 4.51 7.95 -13.53
N LEU A 82 3.47 8.72 -13.19
CA LEU A 82 3.47 9.59 -12.01
C LEU A 82 3.57 8.80 -10.71
N ALA A 83 2.92 7.65 -10.61
CA ALA A 83 3.00 6.79 -9.44
C ALA A 83 4.43 6.26 -9.23
N VAL A 84 5.13 5.91 -10.31
CA VAL A 84 6.54 5.55 -10.27
C VAL A 84 7.42 6.76 -9.90
N GLU A 85 7.22 7.91 -10.56
CA GLU A 85 7.97 9.14 -10.29
C GLU A 85 7.86 9.58 -8.83
N TYR A 86 6.67 9.47 -8.24
CA TYR A 86 6.44 9.87 -6.85
C TYR A 86 6.80 8.80 -5.82
N GLY A 87 7.19 7.60 -6.26
CA GLY A 87 7.65 6.53 -5.38
C GLY A 87 6.54 5.68 -4.75
N VAL A 88 5.35 5.65 -5.36
CA VAL A 88 4.32 4.64 -5.02
C VAL A 88 4.79 3.25 -5.44
N PHE A 89 5.46 3.17 -6.59
CA PHE A 89 6.14 1.98 -7.08
C PHE A 89 7.65 2.22 -7.16
N ASP A 90 8.42 1.15 -7.04
CA ASP A 90 9.89 1.23 -7.09
C ASP A 90 10.39 1.64 -8.48
N THR A 91 11.10 2.76 -8.52
CA THR A 91 11.64 3.35 -9.76
C THR A 91 12.75 2.49 -10.38
N GLY A 92 13.56 1.84 -9.54
CA GLY A 92 14.69 1.01 -9.98
C GLY A 92 14.22 -0.24 -10.71
N LEU A 93 13.27 -0.96 -10.13
CA LEU A 93 12.71 -2.16 -10.74
C LEU A 93 11.86 -1.83 -11.97
N PHE A 94 11.14 -0.72 -11.94
CA PHE A 94 10.41 -0.25 -13.11
C PHE A 94 11.36 0.08 -14.27
N SER A 95 12.42 0.83 -14.03
CA SER A 95 13.38 1.22 -15.07
C SER A 95 14.18 0.03 -15.64
N ARG A 96 14.48 -0.97 -14.79
CA ARG A 96 15.32 -2.12 -15.19
C ARG A 96 14.51 -3.24 -15.83
N TYR A 97 13.33 -3.53 -15.31
CA TYR A 97 12.55 -4.71 -15.70
C TYR A 97 11.14 -4.37 -16.22
N GLY A 98 10.71 -3.11 -16.17
CA GLY A 98 9.37 -2.71 -16.56
C GLY A 98 8.28 -3.30 -15.67
N ILE A 99 8.56 -3.50 -14.37
CA ILE A 99 7.60 -4.06 -13.41
C ILE A 99 7.15 -3.02 -12.40
N LEU A 100 5.92 -3.14 -11.96
CA LEU A 100 5.33 -2.36 -10.88
C LEU A 100 5.31 -3.19 -9.61
N THR A 101 6.01 -2.74 -8.60
CA THR A 101 6.08 -3.32 -7.25
C THR A 101 6.57 -2.27 -6.26
N SER A 102 6.48 -2.55 -4.98
CA SER A 102 7.10 -1.77 -3.90
C SER A 102 7.44 -2.69 -2.72
N ALA A 103 8.28 -2.22 -1.80
CA ALA A 103 8.59 -2.97 -0.58
C ALA A 103 7.33 -3.29 0.23
N GLU A 104 6.39 -2.34 0.32
CA GLU A 104 5.10 -2.54 1.02
C GLU A 104 4.25 -3.63 0.36
N ILE A 105 4.17 -3.64 -0.98
CA ILE A 105 3.45 -4.68 -1.73
C ILE A 105 4.05 -6.05 -1.47
N GLN A 106 5.38 -6.16 -1.48
CA GLN A 106 6.08 -7.41 -1.23
C GLN A 106 5.89 -7.89 0.20
N GLN A 107 6.02 -7.01 1.19
CA GLN A 107 5.76 -7.31 2.60
C GLN A 107 4.33 -7.82 2.81
N GLN A 108 3.35 -7.13 2.24
CA GLN A 108 1.95 -7.52 2.34
C GLN A 108 1.68 -8.88 1.69
N TYR A 109 2.30 -9.15 0.54
CA TYR A 109 2.21 -10.45 -0.11
C TYR A 109 2.83 -11.57 0.73
N CYS A 110 4.03 -11.38 1.26
CA CYS A 110 4.70 -12.33 2.14
C CYS A 110 3.87 -12.59 3.39
N PHE A 111 3.31 -11.56 4.01
CA PHE A 111 2.41 -11.70 5.17
C PHE A 111 1.16 -12.51 4.82
N SER A 112 0.50 -12.20 3.71
CA SER A 112 -0.72 -12.91 3.27
C SER A 112 -0.46 -14.36 2.87
N THR A 113 0.76 -14.68 2.46
CA THR A 113 1.15 -16.01 1.98
C THR A 113 1.99 -16.81 2.96
N LYS A 114 2.23 -16.32 4.18
CA LYS A 114 3.08 -16.96 5.19
C LYS A 114 2.73 -18.44 5.48
N ARG A 115 1.48 -18.83 5.26
CA ARG A 115 1.02 -20.21 5.42
C ARG A 115 1.22 -21.08 4.18
N ARG A 116 1.57 -20.48 3.04
CA ARG A 116 1.81 -21.20 1.78
C ARG A 116 3.26 -21.65 1.75
N LYS A 117 3.50 -22.97 1.80
CA LYS A 117 4.85 -23.54 1.70
C LYS A 117 5.43 -23.24 0.32
N ASN A 118 6.69 -22.79 0.26
CA ASN A 118 7.48 -22.59 -0.95
C ASN A 118 7.03 -21.41 -1.86
N LEU A 119 6.58 -20.30 -1.29
CA LEU A 119 6.45 -19.04 -2.02
C LEU A 119 7.67 -18.16 -1.67
N CYS A 120 8.62 -18.08 -2.58
CA CYS A 120 9.75 -17.15 -2.49
C CYS A 120 9.57 -16.08 -3.56
N LEU A 121 9.97 -14.85 -3.22
CA LEU A 121 10.12 -13.77 -4.19
C LEU A 121 11.28 -14.09 -5.12
N GLU A 122 11.21 -13.66 -6.36
CA GLU A 122 12.35 -13.78 -7.28
C GLU A 122 13.48 -12.87 -6.80
N PRO A 123 14.73 -13.37 -6.68
CA PRO A 123 15.84 -12.59 -6.14
C PRO A 123 16.06 -11.27 -6.88
N ASP A 124 15.87 -11.25 -8.20
CA ASP A 124 16.06 -10.07 -9.05
C ASP A 124 15.02 -8.99 -8.83
N TYR A 125 13.85 -9.35 -8.30
CA TYR A 125 12.73 -8.44 -8.06
C TYR A 125 12.52 -8.14 -6.57
N SER A 126 13.29 -8.78 -5.67
CA SER A 126 13.12 -8.61 -4.24
C SER A 126 13.67 -7.28 -3.75
N LEU A 127 12.82 -6.52 -3.07
CA LEU A 127 13.16 -5.28 -2.36
C LEU A 127 13.32 -5.52 -0.85
N ILE A 128 12.92 -6.70 -0.37
CA ILE A 128 12.95 -7.06 1.05
C ILE A 128 13.96 -8.19 1.27
N SER A 129 14.71 -8.12 2.37
CA SER A 129 15.60 -9.20 2.78
C SER A 129 14.81 -10.29 3.52
N CYS A 130 15.16 -11.58 3.31
CA CYS A 130 14.54 -12.70 4.02
C CYS A 130 14.56 -12.55 5.55
N ASP A 131 15.50 -11.80 6.10
CA ASP A 131 15.61 -11.52 7.55
C ASP A 131 14.49 -10.58 8.07
N GLN A 132 13.86 -9.81 7.19
CA GLN A 132 12.71 -8.95 7.55
C GLN A 132 11.39 -9.74 7.59
N GLU A 133 11.30 -10.89 6.96
CA GLU A 133 10.10 -11.74 7.02
C GLU A 133 9.86 -12.30 8.43
N LEU A 134 10.92 -12.50 9.22
CA LEU A 134 10.83 -12.96 10.61
C LEU A 134 10.54 -11.85 11.62
N SER A 135 10.89 -10.60 11.32
CA SER A 135 10.67 -9.45 12.21
C SER A 135 9.25 -8.88 12.14
N LEU A 136 8.50 -9.14 11.07
CA LEU A 136 7.10 -8.73 10.97
C LEU A 136 6.18 -9.46 11.96
N SER A 137 6.60 -10.64 12.45
CA SER A 137 5.88 -11.35 13.52
C SER A 137 6.10 -10.74 14.92
N GLN A 138 7.04 -9.79 15.07
CA GLN A 138 7.34 -9.14 16.35
C GLN A 138 6.79 -7.70 16.45
N SER A 139 6.40 -7.09 15.34
CA SER A 139 5.84 -5.73 15.36
C SER A 139 4.37 -5.67 15.74
N GLU A 140 3.63 -6.79 15.73
CA GLU A 140 2.27 -6.86 16.27
C GLU A 140 2.22 -6.60 17.79
N ASN A 141 3.35 -6.77 18.50
CA ASN A 141 3.43 -6.46 19.94
C ASN A 141 3.75 -4.99 20.25
N ASN A 142 4.18 -4.19 19.26
CA ASN A 142 4.50 -2.77 19.47
C ASN A 142 3.32 -1.83 19.16
N VAL A 143 2.37 -2.23 18.33
CA VAL A 143 1.19 -1.40 18.05
C VAL A 143 0.27 -1.32 19.27
N ASN A 144 0.17 -2.42 20.05
CA ASN A 144 -0.61 -2.43 21.29
C ASN A 144 0.06 -1.65 22.44
N LYS A 145 1.35 -1.35 22.35
CA LYS A 145 2.05 -0.54 23.37
C LYS A 145 1.87 0.96 23.13
N PHE A 146 1.69 1.38 21.87
CA PHE A 146 1.48 2.79 21.54
C PHE A 146 0.06 3.29 21.81
N VAL A 147 -0.93 2.39 21.81
CA VAL A 147 -2.32 2.73 22.17
C VAL A 147 -2.51 2.84 23.68
N GLY A 148 -1.68 2.13 24.48
CA GLY A 148 -1.72 2.19 25.95
C GLY A 148 -1.25 3.52 26.54
N ASP A 149 -0.28 4.19 25.91
CA ASP A 149 0.31 5.41 26.43
C ASP A 149 -0.48 6.69 26.07
N LEU A 150 -1.41 6.62 25.14
CA LEU A 150 -2.27 7.76 24.76
C LEU A 150 -3.51 7.93 25.64
N CYS A 151 -3.86 6.94 26.44
CA CYS A 151 -5.00 7.00 27.36
C CYS A 151 -4.65 7.37 28.79
N ALA A 152 -3.37 7.57 29.12
CA ALA A 152 -2.91 7.78 30.50
C ALA A 152 -2.71 9.25 30.90
N ASN A 153 -2.93 10.22 30.01
CA ASN A 153 -2.64 11.64 30.28
C ASN A 153 -3.88 12.55 30.10
N THR A 154 -4.98 12.21 30.74
CA THR A 154 -6.10 13.16 30.88
C THR A 154 -6.75 13.03 32.25
N ASP A 155 -5.98 13.31 33.33
CA ASP A 155 -6.52 13.62 34.64
C ASP A 155 -5.54 14.55 35.36
N GLU A 156 -5.49 15.80 34.96
CA GLU A 156 -5.06 16.89 35.82
C GLU A 156 -6.23 17.86 36.02
N LYS A 157 -6.94 17.65 37.13
CA LYS A 157 -7.88 18.59 37.72
C LYS A 157 -7.13 19.82 38.19
N GLN A 158 -7.38 20.97 37.61
CA GLN A 158 -7.08 22.25 38.22
C GLN A 158 -8.10 22.56 39.32
N PRO A 159 -7.69 23.01 40.51
CA PRO A 159 -8.61 23.48 41.54
C PRO A 159 -9.16 24.87 41.18
N LEU A 160 -10.44 25.02 41.35
CA LEU A 160 -11.13 26.29 41.29
C LEU A 160 -10.71 27.16 42.48
N GLU A 161 -10.10 28.32 42.24
CA GLU A 161 -9.92 29.35 43.24
C GLU A 161 -11.28 30.04 43.49
N GLU A 162 -11.73 29.95 44.74
CA GLU A 162 -12.84 30.74 45.26
C GLU A 162 -12.39 32.20 45.38
N VAL A 163 -13.03 33.08 44.63
CA VAL A 163 -12.95 34.52 44.86
C VAL A 163 -14.06 34.91 45.80
N ASN A 164 -13.68 35.10 47.09
CA ASN A 164 -14.51 35.74 48.10
C ASN A 164 -14.66 37.22 47.77
N GLY A 165 -15.91 37.60 47.44
CA GLY A 165 -16.31 38.98 47.44
C GLY A 165 -16.54 39.48 48.86
N ASN A 166 -15.97 40.64 49.17
CA ASN A 166 -16.44 41.46 50.27
C ASN A 166 -16.82 42.82 49.75
N ALA A 167 -17.99 43.17 50.18
CA ALA A 167 -18.66 44.45 50.00
C ALA A 167 -17.92 45.59 50.72
N GLU A 168 -17.98 46.74 50.11
CA GLU A 168 -18.45 48.00 50.70
C GLU A 168 -18.72 48.99 49.54
#